data_4c26e61849dcdeff1e2d7b67cb548e42
#
_entry.id   4c26e61849dcdeff1e2d7b67cb548e42
#
_cell.length_a   1.000
_cell.length_b   1.000
_cell.length_c   1.000
_cell.angle_alpha   90.00
_cell.angle_beta   90.00
_cell.angle_gamma   90.00
#
_symmetry.space_group_name_H-M   'P 1'
#
loop_
_entity.id
_entity.type
_entity.pdbx_description
1 polymer ?
#
loop_
_entity_poly.entity_id
_entity_poly.type
_entity_poly.pdbx_seq_one_letter_code
_entity_poly.pdbx_strand_id
1 'polypeptide(L)'
;YRNLAGIQSTYLKNPNSAMLTYLVQDFVNNCQQTIDSRSKNQVDKEWIEEIGAKVIYQKEALNFITFANKVIAEGKTQSPCLWRSATAMLHYLYGYQQEAWKEISEAIALDGTQRMKDNARAIRLLVSTRNAQVDSDYPQYLVGEFKWLNEMAKGESPRTKGESLKKGDFINPDIHYVEVKERVAYSALYNRFKTMADKAKKENR
;
A
#
# COMPACT_ATOMS: atom_id res chain seq x y z
N TYR A 1 19.14 -4.70 6.78
CA TYR A 1 17.92 -4.74 7.61
C TYR A 1 16.64 -4.40 6.83
N ARG A 2 16.73 -3.63 5.73
CA ARG A 2 15.58 -3.16 4.91
C ARG A 2 15.15 -4.16 3.81
N ASN A 3 15.40 -5.45 3.98
CA ASN A 3 15.06 -6.54 3.05
C ASN A 3 14.34 -7.66 3.78
N LEU A 4 13.82 -8.63 3.04
CA LEU A 4 13.11 -9.75 3.61
C LEU A 4 13.93 -10.51 4.66
N ALA A 5 15.23 -10.72 4.44
CA ALA A 5 16.09 -11.41 5.39
C ALA A 5 16.20 -10.67 6.74
N GLY A 6 16.28 -9.33 6.71
CA GLY A 6 16.27 -8.49 7.91
C GLY A 6 14.95 -8.57 8.66
N ILE A 7 13.82 -8.56 7.95
CA ILE A 7 12.48 -8.73 8.54
C ILE A 7 12.38 -10.09 9.22
N GLN A 8 12.76 -11.17 8.52
CA GLN A 8 12.75 -12.54 9.03
C GLN A 8 13.62 -12.67 10.30
N SER A 9 14.84 -12.15 10.25
CA SER A 9 15.76 -12.18 11.40
C SER A 9 15.20 -11.44 12.61
N THR A 10 14.55 -10.29 12.40
CA THR A 10 13.94 -9.49 13.47
C THR A 10 12.74 -10.24 14.06
N TYR A 11 11.89 -10.80 13.23
CA TYR A 11 10.73 -11.57 13.66
C TYR A 11 11.13 -12.81 14.49
N LEU A 12 12.12 -13.56 14.03
CA LEU A 12 12.61 -14.75 14.74
C LEU A 12 13.16 -14.43 16.13
N LYS A 13 13.77 -13.26 16.30
CA LYS A 13 14.28 -12.81 17.60
C LYS A 13 13.15 -12.33 18.51
N ASN A 14 12.22 -11.57 17.99
CA ASN A 14 11.07 -11.05 18.71
C ASN A 14 9.89 -10.78 17.74
N PRO A 15 8.86 -11.66 17.73
CA PRO A 15 7.67 -11.50 16.88
C PRO A 15 6.90 -10.19 17.10
N ASN A 16 7.10 -9.55 18.25
CA ASN A 16 6.42 -8.32 18.67
C ASN A 16 7.38 -7.12 18.74
N SER A 17 8.51 -7.19 18.05
CA SER A 17 9.44 -6.06 17.96
C SER A 17 8.78 -4.86 17.28
N ALA A 18 8.84 -3.67 17.91
CA ALA A 18 8.36 -2.43 17.33
C ALA A 18 9.04 -2.10 15.98
N MET A 19 10.28 -2.57 15.80
CA MET A 19 11.02 -2.41 14.55
C MET A 19 10.33 -3.07 13.35
N LEU A 20 9.56 -4.14 13.56
CA LEU A 20 8.83 -4.83 12.49
C LEU A 20 7.82 -3.93 11.80
N THR A 21 7.19 -3.01 12.54
CA THR A 21 6.25 -2.05 11.95
C THR A 21 6.95 -1.20 10.87
N TYR A 22 8.13 -0.68 11.19
CA TYR A 22 8.90 0.13 10.25
C TYR A 22 9.46 -0.70 9.10
N LEU A 23 10.03 -1.86 9.38
CA LEU A 23 10.64 -2.72 8.35
C LEU A 23 9.62 -3.22 7.34
N VAL A 24 8.42 -3.63 7.80
CA VAL A 24 7.34 -4.12 6.93
C VAL A 24 6.80 -2.98 6.07
N GLN A 25 6.54 -1.81 6.65
CA GLN A 25 6.07 -0.64 5.89
C GLN A 25 7.12 -0.17 4.88
N ASP A 26 8.38 -0.05 5.29
CA ASP A 26 9.49 0.32 4.42
C ASP A 26 9.64 -0.66 3.24
N PHE A 27 9.50 -1.97 3.49
CA PHE A 27 9.55 -2.98 2.45
C PHE A 27 8.45 -2.79 1.41
N VAL A 28 7.21 -2.57 1.85
CA VAL A 28 6.06 -2.33 0.94
C VAL A 28 6.24 -1.03 0.16
N ASN A 29 6.70 0.04 0.81
CA ASN A 29 6.99 1.32 0.16
C ASN A 29 8.08 1.18 -0.91
N ASN A 30 9.13 0.43 -0.65
CA ASN A 30 10.19 0.16 -1.62
C ASN A 30 9.68 -0.65 -2.82
N CYS A 31 8.79 -1.62 -2.61
CA CYS A 31 8.11 -2.33 -3.70
C CYS A 31 7.30 -1.36 -4.58
N GLN A 32 6.53 -0.47 -3.96
CA GLN A 32 5.74 0.52 -4.66
C GLN A 32 6.60 1.48 -5.47
N GLN A 33 7.67 2.03 -4.89
CA GLN A 33 8.59 2.91 -5.59
C GLN A 33 9.29 2.22 -6.77
N THR A 34 9.65 0.94 -6.60
CA THR A 34 10.23 0.14 -7.68
C THR A 34 9.25 0.01 -8.87
N ILE A 35 7.97 -0.20 -8.58
CA ILE A 35 6.92 -0.34 -9.62
C ILE A 35 6.64 1.03 -10.27
N ASP A 36 6.50 2.08 -9.48
CA ASP A 36 6.24 3.44 -9.96
C ASP A 36 7.37 3.95 -10.87
N SER A 37 8.61 3.63 -10.56
CA SER A 37 9.78 3.97 -11.39
C SER A 37 9.77 3.22 -12.72
N ARG A 38 9.41 1.94 -12.73
CA ARG A 38 9.28 1.14 -13.94
C ARG A 38 8.17 1.63 -14.88
N SER A 39 7.04 2.06 -14.33
CA SER A 39 5.89 2.54 -15.12
C SER A 39 6.20 3.84 -15.88
N LYS A 40 7.21 4.59 -15.44
CA LYS A 40 7.65 5.84 -16.08
C LYS A 40 8.77 5.64 -17.10
N ASN A 41 9.08 4.40 -17.51
CA ASN A 41 10.25 4.03 -18.34
C ASN A 41 11.60 4.50 -17.75
N GLN A 42 11.63 4.82 -16.48
CA GLN A 42 12.80 5.23 -15.73
C GLN A 42 13.05 4.22 -14.61
N VAL A 43 13.61 3.05 -14.96
CA VAL A 43 14.29 2.27 -13.93
C VAL A 43 15.64 2.95 -13.72
N ASP A 44 15.60 4.09 -13.11
CA ASP A 44 16.80 4.67 -12.57
C ASP A 44 17.06 4.04 -11.21
N LYS A 45 17.81 2.93 -11.27
CA LYS A 45 18.22 2.21 -10.08
C LYS A 45 19.09 3.11 -9.19
N GLU A 46 19.91 3.94 -9.80
CA GLU A 46 20.78 4.90 -9.11
C GLU A 46 19.93 5.93 -8.38
N TRP A 47 18.88 6.46 -9.02
CA TRP A 47 17.95 7.39 -8.38
C TRP A 47 17.20 6.77 -7.19
N ILE A 48 16.72 5.52 -7.31
CA ILE A 48 16.06 4.83 -6.20
C ILE A 48 17.02 4.65 -5.01
N GLU A 49 18.26 4.28 -5.29
CA GLU A 49 19.29 4.14 -4.25
C GLU A 49 19.71 5.49 -3.67
N GLU A 50 19.76 6.54 -4.48
CA GLU A 50 20.09 7.90 -4.05
C GLU A 50 19.07 8.47 -3.06
N ILE A 51 17.78 8.25 -3.27
CA ILE A 51 16.72 8.63 -2.31
C ILE A 51 16.67 7.71 -1.09
N GLY A 52 17.59 6.76 -0.97
CA GLY A 52 17.67 5.83 0.15
C GLY A 52 16.65 4.70 0.10
N ALA A 53 15.89 4.55 -0.99
CA ALA A 53 15.02 3.42 -1.23
C ALA A 53 15.81 2.19 -1.68
N LYS A 54 15.18 1.04 -1.64
CA LYS A 54 15.77 -0.22 -2.10
C LYS A 54 14.93 -0.80 -3.23
N VAL A 55 15.59 -1.20 -4.32
CA VAL A 55 14.91 -1.92 -5.40
C VAL A 55 14.49 -3.30 -4.90
N ILE A 56 13.18 -3.59 -4.93
CA ILE A 56 12.64 -4.89 -4.57
C ILE A 56 11.95 -5.49 -5.79
N TYR A 57 12.41 -6.67 -6.18
CA TYR A 57 11.85 -7.38 -7.31
C TYR A 57 10.63 -8.22 -6.90
N GLN A 58 9.75 -8.49 -7.86
CA GLN A 58 8.52 -9.25 -7.64
C GLN A 58 8.74 -10.58 -6.90
N LYS A 59 9.82 -11.30 -7.22
CA LYS A 59 10.14 -12.57 -6.55
C LYS A 59 10.34 -12.38 -5.04
N GLU A 60 11.03 -11.32 -4.62
CA GLU A 60 11.25 -11.04 -3.20
C GLU A 60 9.94 -10.63 -2.52
N ALA A 61 9.10 -9.86 -3.21
CA ALA A 61 7.78 -9.50 -2.71
C ALA A 61 6.85 -10.72 -2.51
N LEU A 62 6.86 -11.68 -3.45
CA LEU A 62 6.10 -12.92 -3.32
C LEU A 62 6.63 -13.80 -2.18
N ASN A 63 7.94 -13.85 -1.99
CA ASN A 63 8.55 -14.53 -0.83
C ASN A 63 8.15 -13.86 0.50
N PHE A 64 8.04 -12.51 0.53
CA PHE A 64 7.52 -11.79 1.69
C PHE A 64 6.07 -12.19 1.97
N ILE A 65 5.20 -12.26 0.97
CA ILE A 65 3.80 -12.69 1.13
C ILE A 65 3.73 -14.08 1.76
N THR A 66 4.53 -15.02 1.26
CA THR A 66 4.61 -16.38 1.83
C THR A 66 5.04 -16.35 3.29
N PHE A 67 6.06 -15.55 3.62
CA PHE A 67 6.53 -15.40 5.00
C PHE A 67 5.48 -14.75 5.90
N ALA A 68 4.82 -13.67 5.44
CA ALA A 68 3.78 -12.98 6.20
C ALA A 68 2.58 -13.88 6.51
N ASN A 69 2.17 -14.72 5.56
CA ASN A 69 1.12 -15.72 5.79
C ASN A 69 1.53 -16.73 6.87
N LYS A 70 2.79 -17.16 6.88
CA LYS A 70 3.33 -18.02 7.95
C LYS A 70 3.30 -17.30 9.31
N VAL A 71 3.73 -16.05 9.38
CA VAL A 71 3.69 -15.22 10.61
C VAL A 71 2.28 -15.15 11.18
N ILE A 72 1.28 -14.91 10.33
CA ILE A 72 -0.13 -14.84 10.76
C ILE A 72 -0.61 -16.20 11.26
N ALA A 73 -0.29 -17.28 10.55
CA ALA A 73 -0.68 -18.63 10.92
C ALA A 73 -0.03 -19.12 12.23
N GLU A 74 1.18 -18.67 12.55
CA GLU A 74 1.85 -18.99 13.82
C GLU A 74 1.19 -18.34 15.04
N GLY A 75 0.42 -17.27 14.86
CA GLY A 75 -0.31 -16.58 15.92
C GLY A 75 0.56 -15.94 17.01
N LYS A 76 1.87 -15.75 16.78
CA LYS A 76 2.81 -15.18 17.75
C LYS A 76 2.86 -13.65 17.74
N THR A 77 2.43 -13.04 16.64
CA THR A 77 2.40 -11.59 16.51
C THR A 77 1.14 -11.00 17.15
N GLN A 78 1.31 -9.89 17.86
CA GLN A 78 0.21 -9.08 18.41
C GLN A 78 -0.36 -8.10 17.38
N SER A 79 0.21 -8.05 16.19
CA SER A 79 -0.18 -7.10 15.13
C SER A 79 -0.42 -7.82 13.79
N PRO A 80 -1.31 -8.83 13.73
CA PRO A 80 -1.60 -9.52 12.48
C PRO A 80 -2.17 -8.59 11.40
N CYS A 81 -2.84 -7.49 11.78
CA CYS A 81 -3.32 -6.45 10.88
C CYS A 81 -2.18 -5.87 10.02
N LEU A 82 -1.00 -5.61 10.60
CA LEU A 82 0.17 -5.12 9.88
C LEU A 82 0.56 -6.05 8.73
N TRP A 83 0.71 -7.34 9.03
CA TRP A 83 1.16 -8.34 8.08
C TRP A 83 0.14 -8.59 6.96
N ARG A 84 -1.14 -8.68 7.33
CA ARG A 84 -2.22 -8.89 6.36
C ARG A 84 -2.43 -7.67 5.45
N SER A 85 -2.29 -6.45 5.98
CA SER A 85 -2.33 -5.22 5.18
C SER A 85 -1.16 -5.14 4.19
N ALA A 86 0.03 -5.57 4.62
CA ALA A 86 1.21 -5.60 3.77
C ALA A 86 1.05 -6.59 2.61
N THR A 87 0.53 -7.82 2.87
CA THR A 87 0.26 -8.79 1.80
C THR A 87 -0.78 -8.28 0.82
N ALA A 88 -1.86 -7.68 1.32
CA ALA A 88 -2.90 -7.08 0.48
C ALA A 88 -2.37 -5.98 -0.43
N MET A 89 -1.53 -5.08 0.10
CA MET A 89 -0.92 -4.01 -0.69
C MET A 89 0.03 -4.57 -1.76
N LEU A 90 0.83 -5.58 -1.44
CA LEU A 90 1.71 -6.23 -2.42
C LEU A 90 0.89 -6.94 -3.52
N HIS A 91 -0.17 -7.66 -3.18
CA HIS A 91 -1.06 -8.25 -4.17
C HIS A 91 -1.68 -7.17 -5.08
N TYR A 92 -2.13 -6.05 -4.51
CA TYR A 92 -2.62 -4.92 -5.30
C TYR A 92 -1.57 -4.36 -6.27
N LEU A 93 -0.35 -4.15 -5.81
CA LEU A 93 0.76 -3.62 -6.61
C LEU A 93 1.12 -4.52 -7.79
N TYR A 94 1.04 -5.83 -7.61
CA TYR A 94 1.36 -6.81 -8.63
C TYR A 94 0.15 -7.31 -9.44
N GLY A 95 -1.04 -6.72 -9.25
CA GLY A 95 -2.21 -6.99 -10.09
C GLY A 95 -3.10 -8.15 -9.63
N TYR A 96 -2.85 -8.74 -8.47
CA TYR A 96 -3.67 -9.80 -7.88
C TYR A 96 -4.86 -9.20 -7.12
N GLN A 97 -5.84 -8.69 -7.86
CA GLN A 97 -6.91 -7.85 -7.31
C GLN A 97 -7.87 -8.59 -6.37
N GLN A 98 -8.17 -9.85 -6.65
CA GLN A 98 -9.07 -10.66 -5.82
C GLN A 98 -8.43 -10.98 -4.47
N GLU A 99 -7.17 -11.40 -4.50
CA GLU A 99 -6.37 -11.67 -3.31
C GLU A 99 -6.22 -10.40 -2.47
N ALA A 100 -5.88 -9.28 -3.10
CA ALA A 100 -5.77 -7.99 -2.42
C ALA A 100 -7.05 -7.59 -1.71
N TRP A 101 -8.22 -7.75 -2.37
CA TRP A 101 -9.52 -7.41 -1.78
C TRP A 101 -9.87 -8.32 -0.61
N LYS A 102 -9.68 -9.63 -0.77
CA LYS A 102 -9.90 -10.61 0.29
C LYS A 102 -9.05 -10.28 1.52
N GLU A 103 -7.76 -10.15 1.33
CA GLU A 103 -6.80 -9.96 2.42
C GLU A 103 -6.99 -8.63 3.14
N ILE A 104 -7.28 -7.53 2.42
CA ILE A 104 -7.50 -6.25 3.08
C ILE A 104 -8.83 -6.22 3.84
N SER A 105 -9.83 -6.94 3.39
CA SER A 105 -11.09 -7.11 4.11
C SER A 105 -10.90 -7.90 5.40
N GLU A 106 -10.02 -8.90 5.42
CA GLU A 106 -9.60 -9.63 6.61
C GLU A 106 -8.79 -8.73 7.57
N ALA A 107 -7.85 -7.95 7.03
CA ALA A 107 -6.91 -7.13 7.83
C ALA A 107 -7.60 -6.16 8.78
N ILE A 108 -8.72 -5.57 8.38
CA ILE A 108 -9.47 -4.59 9.18
C ILE A 108 -10.02 -5.20 10.46
N ALA A 109 -10.37 -6.48 10.44
CA ALA A 109 -10.90 -7.21 11.59
C ALA A 109 -9.80 -7.76 12.52
N LEU A 110 -8.54 -7.77 12.09
CA LEU A 110 -7.43 -8.32 12.87
C LEU A 110 -6.90 -7.33 13.90
N ASP A 111 -6.23 -7.88 14.93
CA ASP A 111 -5.61 -7.09 15.98
C ASP A 111 -4.44 -6.24 15.43
N GLY A 112 -4.31 -5.07 16.01
CA GLY A 112 -3.28 -4.08 15.67
C GLY A 112 -3.58 -2.73 16.29
N THR A 113 -2.62 -1.81 16.20
CA THR A 113 -2.81 -0.43 16.67
C THR A 113 -3.81 0.32 15.80
N GLN A 114 -4.40 1.40 16.31
CA GLN A 114 -5.31 2.26 15.52
C GLN A 114 -4.64 2.72 14.22
N ARG A 115 -3.37 3.10 14.28
CA ARG A 115 -2.60 3.50 13.09
C ARG A 115 -2.50 2.40 12.03
N MET A 116 -2.31 1.13 12.45
CA MET A 116 -2.32 -0.01 11.52
C MET A 116 -3.70 -0.21 10.88
N LYS A 117 -4.77 0.00 11.65
CA LYS A 117 -6.14 -0.06 11.15
C LYS A 117 -6.48 1.08 10.19
N ASP A 118 -5.97 2.28 10.46
CA ASP A 118 -6.11 3.44 9.56
C ASP A 118 -5.34 3.19 8.24
N ASN A 119 -4.16 2.58 8.32
CA ASN A 119 -3.42 2.15 7.13
C ASN A 119 -4.18 1.08 6.34
N ALA A 120 -4.73 0.08 7.02
CA ALA A 120 -5.56 -0.95 6.38
C ALA A 120 -6.79 -0.33 5.67
N ARG A 121 -7.43 0.67 6.30
CA ARG A 121 -8.54 1.43 5.69
C ARG A 121 -8.12 2.18 4.44
N ALA A 122 -6.96 2.85 4.46
CA ALA A 122 -6.41 3.55 3.30
C ALA A 122 -6.09 2.58 2.15
N ILE A 123 -5.47 1.44 2.46
CA ILE A 123 -5.19 0.38 1.48
C ILE A 123 -6.50 -0.20 0.92
N ARG A 124 -7.51 -0.46 1.75
CA ARG A 124 -8.82 -0.95 1.29
C ARG A 124 -9.47 0.00 0.32
N LEU A 125 -9.43 1.30 0.61
CA LEU A 125 -9.94 2.31 -0.29
C LEU A 125 -9.20 2.27 -1.64
N LEU A 126 -7.87 2.19 -1.63
CA LEU A 126 -7.06 2.09 -2.83
C LEU A 126 -7.38 0.81 -3.64
N VAL A 127 -7.46 -0.35 -2.97
CA VAL A 127 -7.81 -1.63 -3.61
C VAL A 127 -9.22 -1.59 -4.21
N SER A 128 -10.18 -0.93 -3.53
CA SER A 128 -11.55 -0.80 -4.01
C SER A 128 -11.66 -0.11 -5.37
N THR A 129 -10.72 0.78 -5.69
CA THR A 129 -10.72 1.52 -6.97
C THR A 129 -10.55 0.62 -8.19
N ARG A 130 -9.95 -0.56 -8.02
CA ARG A 130 -9.74 -1.55 -9.09
C ARG A 130 -10.65 -2.77 -8.97
N ASN A 131 -11.48 -2.82 -7.92
CA ASN A 131 -12.41 -3.92 -7.76
C ASN A 131 -13.63 -3.70 -8.67
N ALA A 132 -13.87 -4.66 -9.58
CA ALA A 132 -14.98 -4.59 -10.55
C ALA A 132 -16.37 -4.86 -9.93
N GLN A 133 -16.43 -5.42 -8.73
CA GLN A 133 -17.67 -5.81 -8.04
C GLN A 133 -18.23 -4.69 -7.16
N VAL A 134 -18.08 -3.46 -7.59
CA VAL A 134 -18.56 -2.33 -6.82
C VAL A 134 -19.98 -2.00 -7.26
N ASP A 135 -20.90 -2.19 -6.35
CA ASP A 135 -22.33 -1.98 -6.43
C ASP A 135 -22.74 -0.49 -6.45
N SER A 136 -24.06 -0.26 -6.46
CA SER A 136 -24.70 1.06 -6.54
C SER A 136 -24.25 2.03 -5.43
N ASP A 137 -23.80 1.52 -4.29
CA ASP A 137 -23.48 2.31 -3.09
C ASP A 137 -22.03 2.80 -3.06
N TYR A 138 -21.23 2.44 -4.05
CA TYR A 138 -19.82 2.84 -4.12
C TYR A 138 -19.60 4.36 -4.12
N PRO A 139 -20.40 5.17 -4.83
CA PRO A 139 -20.24 6.62 -4.74
C PRO A 139 -20.41 7.16 -3.31
N GLN A 140 -21.37 6.65 -2.53
CA GLN A 140 -21.57 7.02 -1.13
C GLN A 140 -20.41 6.56 -0.26
N TYR A 141 -19.92 5.33 -0.49
CA TYR A 141 -18.71 4.83 0.16
C TYR A 141 -17.52 5.74 -0.10
N LEU A 142 -17.25 6.14 -1.35
CA LEU A 142 -16.17 7.05 -1.69
C LEU A 142 -16.31 8.41 -0.99
N VAL A 143 -17.51 8.98 -0.94
CA VAL A 143 -17.75 10.25 -0.23
C VAL A 143 -17.39 10.14 1.24
N GLY A 144 -17.76 9.04 1.90
CA GLY A 144 -17.41 8.77 3.29
C GLY A 144 -15.90 8.66 3.51
N GLU A 145 -15.22 7.91 2.64
CA GLU A 145 -13.79 7.69 2.73
C GLU A 145 -12.98 8.96 2.41
N PHE A 146 -13.40 9.77 1.43
CA PHE A 146 -12.75 11.05 1.15
C PHE A 146 -12.93 12.07 2.29
N LYS A 147 -14.08 12.08 2.97
CA LYS A 147 -14.25 12.90 4.18
C LYS A 147 -13.26 12.46 5.27
N TRP A 148 -13.16 11.17 5.53
CA TRP A 148 -12.19 10.62 6.48
C TRP A 148 -10.75 10.98 6.09
N LEU A 149 -10.34 10.78 4.84
CA LEU A 149 -8.99 11.17 4.36
C LEU A 149 -8.72 12.65 4.52
N ASN A 150 -9.71 13.52 4.26
CA ASN A 150 -9.55 14.96 4.48
C ASN A 150 -9.31 15.32 5.94
N GLU A 151 -10.00 14.64 6.88
CA GLU A 151 -9.75 14.83 8.31
C GLU A 151 -8.34 14.34 8.70
N MET A 152 -7.93 13.18 8.22
CA MET A 152 -6.61 12.63 8.51
C MET A 152 -5.47 13.45 7.90
N ALA A 153 -5.71 14.07 6.75
CA ALA A 153 -4.73 14.93 6.09
C ALA A 153 -4.60 16.35 6.71
N LYS A 154 -5.46 16.69 7.66
CA LYS A 154 -5.34 17.99 8.37
C LYS A 154 -4.04 18.03 9.16
N GLY A 155 -3.22 19.04 8.84
CA GLY A 155 -1.90 19.21 9.47
C GLY A 155 -0.73 18.54 8.74
N GLU A 156 -0.99 17.77 7.69
CA GLU A 156 0.08 17.33 6.80
C GLU A 156 0.49 18.49 5.88
N SER A 157 1.79 18.80 5.85
CA SER A 157 2.33 19.69 4.84
C SER A 157 2.34 18.99 3.49
N PRO A 158 1.81 19.62 2.41
CA PRO A 158 1.98 19.08 1.06
C PRO A 158 3.48 18.92 0.81
N ARG A 159 3.92 17.74 0.37
CA ARG A 159 5.28 17.60 -0.17
C ARG A 159 5.37 18.56 -1.36
N THR A 160 6.26 19.53 -1.28
CA THR A 160 6.50 20.45 -2.39
C THR A 160 6.97 19.63 -3.59
N LYS A 161 6.24 19.68 -4.70
CA LYS A 161 6.68 19.09 -5.96
C LYS A 161 8.08 19.65 -6.29
N GLY A 162 9.11 18.79 -6.20
CA GLY A 162 10.49 19.19 -6.52
C GLY A 162 11.45 19.20 -5.32
N GLU A 163 11.00 18.97 -4.08
CA GLU A 163 11.96 18.65 -3.02
C GLU A 163 12.54 17.26 -3.28
N SER A 164 13.72 17.23 -3.89
CA SER A 164 14.51 16.01 -3.97
C SER A 164 14.88 15.60 -2.55
N LEU A 165 14.54 14.38 -2.16
CA LEU A 165 15.05 13.77 -0.94
C LEU A 165 16.58 13.82 -1.01
N LYS A 166 17.21 14.49 -0.05
CA LYS A 166 18.68 14.51 0.04
C LYS A 166 19.17 13.17 0.54
N LYS A 167 20.36 12.76 0.11
CA LYS A 167 21.02 11.55 0.63
C LYS A 167 21.10 11.64 2.15
N GLY A 168 20.43 10.70 2.84
CA GLY A 168 20.36 10.67 4.31
C GLY A 168 19.04 11.18 4.88
N ASP A 169 18.12 11.72 4.08
CA ASP A 169 16.78 12.01 4.55
C ASP A 169 16.08 10.71 4.93
N PHE A 170 15.60 10.67 6.17
CA PHE A 170 14.84 9.52 6.64
C PHE A 170 13.48 9.50 5.92
N ILE A 171 13.28 8.52 5.05
CA ILE A 171 11.95 8.29 4.46
C ILE A 171 11.06 7.84 5.59
N ASN A 172 10.25 8.76 6.11
CA ASN A 172 9.26 8.43 7.11
C ASN A 172 8.29 7.40 6.51
N PRO A 173 8.22 6.16 7.03
CA PRO A 173 7.29 5.15 6.55
C PRO A 173 5.85 5.47 6.95
N ASP A 174 5.59 6.65 7.48
CA ASP A 174 4.27 7.10 7.84
C ASP A 174 3.38 7.25 6.61
N ILE A 175 2.10 6.96 6.82
CA ILE A 175 1.09 7.17 5.80
C ILE A 175 0.99 8.67 5.54
N HIS A 176 1.13 9.05 4.28
CA HIS A 176 0.80 10.38 3.82
C HIS A 176 -0.62 10.38 3.27
N TYR A 177 -1.58 10.84 4.06
CA TYR A 177 -2.99 10.83 3.67
C TYR A 177 -3.29 11.72 2.48
N VAL A 178 -2.54 12.81 2.30
CA VAL A 178 -2.63 13.66 1.09
C VAL A 178 -2.26 12.85 -0.15
N GLU A 179 -1.16 12.10 -0.12
CA GLU A 179 -0.72 11.25 -1.23
C GLU A 179 -1.70 10.12 -1.51
N VAL A 180 -2.23 9.47 -0.46
CA VAL A 180 -3.27 8.44 -0.60
C VAL A 180 -4.51 9.02 -1.28
N LYS A 181 -4.95 10.22 -0.87
CA LYS A 181 -6.10 10.91 -1.47
C LYS A 181 -5.88 11.19 -2.96
N GLU A 182 -4.71 11.67 -3.34
CA GLU A 182 -4.37 11.93 -4.74
C GLU A 182 -4.34 10.63 -5.56
N ARG A 183 -3.72 9.57 -5.06
CA ARG A 183 -3.67 8.25 -5.71
C ARG A 183 -5.05 7.64 -5.89
N VAL A 184 -5.89 7.71 -4.86
CA VAL A 184 -7.26 7.20 -4.92
C VAL A 184 -8.10 8.01 -5.90
N ALA A 185 -8.02 9.33 -5.85
CA ALA A 185 -8.73 10.19 -6.79
C ALA A 185 -8.33 9.90 -8.24
N TYR A 186 -7.03 9.81 -8.51
CA TYR A 186 -6.55 9.47 -9.85
C TYR A 186 -7.00 8.06 -10.29
N SER A 187 -6.82 7.06 -9.45
CA SER A 187 -7.18 5.67 -9.76
C SER A 187 -8.70 5.47 -9.87
N ALA A 188 -9.47 5.99 -8.91
CA ALA A 188 -10.92 5.82 -8.88
C ALA A 188 -11.63 6.61 -9.98
N LEU A 189 -11.26 7.88 -10.13
CA LEU A 189 -11.99 8.77 -11.03
C LEU A 189 -11.57 8.56 -12.48
N TYR A 190 -10.27 8.59 -12.76
CA TYR A 190 -9.81 8.51 -14.13
C TYR A 190 -10.01 7.13 -14.76
N ASN A 191 -9.50 6.08 -14.14
CA ASN A 191 -9.55 4.74 -14.74
C ASN A 191 -10.98 4.17 -14.80
N ARG A 192 -11.77 4.40 -13.75
CA ARG A 192 -13.11 3.86 -13.67
C ARG A 192 -14.07 4.59 -14.63
N PHE A 193 -14.08 5.92 -14.64
CA PHE A 193 -14.91 6.68 -15.56
C PHE A 193 -14.50 6.48 -17.02
N LYS A 194 -13.19 6.36 -17.30
CA LYS A 194 -12.70 6.01 -18.62
C LYS A 194 -13.25 4.65 -19.08
N THR A 195 -13.15 3.64 -18.22
CA THR A 195 -13.68 2.30 -18.52
C THR A 195 -15.20 2.32 -18.77
N MET A 196 -15.95 3.08 -17.97
CA MET A 196 -17.40 3.24 -18.17
C MET A 196 -17.72 3.96 -19.48
N ALA A 197 -16.99 5.04 -19.81
CA ALA A 197 -17.15 5.78 -21.05
C ALA A 197 -16.82 4.91 -22.28
N ASP A 198 -15.74 4.13 -22.21
CA ASP A 198 -15.35 3.21 -23.30
C ASP A 198 -16.36 2.08 -23.49
N LYS A 199 -16.97 1.58 -22.41
CA LYS A 199 -18.06 0.61 -22.47
C LYS A 199 -19.31 1.20 -23.13
N ALA A 200 -19.75 2.38 -22.69
CA ALA A 200 -20.90 3.07 -23.26
C ALA A 200 -20.74 3.37 -24.76
N LYS A 201 -19.53 3.75 -25.20
CA LYS A 201 -19.23 3.93 -26.63
C LYS A 201 -19.34 2.64 -27.45
N LYS A 202 -18.97 1.51 -26.87
CA LYS A 202 -19.11 0.19 -27.55
C LYS A 202 -20.53 -0.27 -27.64
N GLU A 203 -21.37 0.02 -26.65
CA GLU A 203 -22.77 -0.35 -26.61
C GLU A 203 -23.64 0.51 -27.54
N ASN A 204 -23.21 1.73 -27.88
CA ASN A 204 -23.90 2.65 -28.81
C ASN A 204 -23.40 2.52 -30.26
N ARG A 205 -22.65 1.49 -30.62
CA ARG A 205 -22.24 1.12 -31.97
C ARG A 205 -23.00 -0.09 -32.46
#